data_3eeb07e8a3f0b5b38f54d47917ecde76
#
_entry.id   3eeb07e8a3f0b5b38f54d47917ecde76
#
_cell.length_a   1.000
_cell.length_b   1.000
_cell.length_c   1.000
_cell.angle_alpha   90.00
_cell.angle_beta   90.00
_cell.angle_gamma   90.00
#
_symmetry.space_group_name_H-M   'P 1'
#
loop_
_entity.id
_entity.type
_entity.pdbx_description
1 polymer ?
#
loop_
_entity_poly.entity_id
_entity_poly.type
_entity_poly.pdbx_seq_one_letter_code
_entity_poly.pdbx_strand_id
1 'polypeptide(L)' 'MADVKEKVVSIIVDKLGVNPEDVVETASFTNDLGADSLDTVELIMAFEDKFNVEIPDEEAEKISTVGDALKYIEEHIEK' A
#
# COMPACT_ATOMS: atom_id res chain seq x y z
N MET A 1 -13.65 0.04 -9.47
CA MET A 1 -14.20 -1.06 -8.68
C MET A 1 -13.50 -1.15 -7.35
N ALA A 2 -14.14 -1.76 -6.39
CA ALA A 2 -13.60 -1.86 -5.05
C ALA A 2 -12.44 -2.84 -4.93
N ASP A 3 -12.20 -3.61 -5.98
CA ASP A 3 -11.24 -4.71 -5.92
C ASP A 3 -9.84 -4.24 -5.56
N VAL A 4 -9.39 -3.13 -6.15
CA VAL A 4 -8.04 -2.66 -5.89
C VAL A 4 -7.90 -2.27 -4.43
N LYS A 5 -8.85 -1.51 -3.92
CA LYS A 5 -8.80 -1.07 -2.53
C LYS A 5 -8.83 -2.26 -1.58
N GLU A 6 -9.69 -3.23 -1.85
CA GLU A 6 -9.81 -4.39 -0.99
C GLU A 6 -8.52 -5.19 -0.97
N LYS A 7 -7.87 -5.32 -2.13
CA LYS A 7 -6.62 -6.06 -2.20
C LYS A 7 -5.51 -5.31 -1.48
N VAL A 8 -5.47 -3.99 -1.61
CA VAL A 8 -4.47 -3.19 -0.90
C VAL A 8 -4.67 -3.34 0.59
N VAL A 9 -5.90 -3.20 1.06
CA VAL A 9 -6.20 -3.34 2.49
C VAL A 9 -5.79 -4.73 2.99
N SER A 10 -6.12 -5.76 2.21
CA SER A 10 -5.79 -7.12 2.60
C SER A 10 -4.29 -7.32 2.74
N ILE A 11 -3.52 -6.78 1.80
CA ILE A 11 -2.07 -6.88 1.86
C ILE A 11 -1.53 -6.18 3.10
N ILE A 12 -2.04 -4.99 3.39
CA ILE A 12 -1.56 -4.22 4.53
C ILE A 12 -1.88 -4.94 5.83
N VAL A 13 -3.09 -5.45 5.95
CA VAL A 13 -3.49 -6.21 7.13
C VAL A 13 -2.58 -7.41 7.32
N ASP A 14 -2.31 -8.11 6.23
CA ASP A 14 -1.51 -9.33 6.30
C ASP A 14 -0.07 -9.03 6.68
N LYS A 15 0.50 -7.97 6.11
CA LYS A 15 1.92 -7.68 6.33
C LYS A 15 2.18 -6.96 7.64
N LEU A 16 1.29 -6.08 8.05
CA LEU A 16 1.50 -5.28 9.25
C LEU A 16 0.76 -5.81 10.46
N GLY A 17 -0.18 -6.72 10.27
CA GLY A 17 -0.94 -7.26 11.38
C GLY A 17 -1.88 -6.27 12.02
N VAL A 18 -2.38 -5.32 11.24
CA VAL A 18 -3.32 -4.31 11.76
C VAL A 18 -4.73 -4.69 11.38
N ASN A 19 -5.70 -4.02 12.00
CA ASN A 19 -7.11 -4.27 11.70
C ASN A 19 -7.50 -3.58 10.40
N PRO A 20 -8.37 -4.21 9.61
CA PRO A 20 -8.84 -3.56 8.38
C PRO A 20 -9.49 -2.21 8.64
N GLU A 21 -10.11 -2.05 9.82
CA GLU A 21 -10.76 -0.79 10.17
C GLU A 21 -9.77 0.35 10.29
N ASP A 22 -8.52 0.03 10.59
CA ASP A 22 -7.50 1.05 10.74
C ASP A 22 -6.88 1.44 9.41
N VAL A 23 -7.11 0.66 8.38
CA VAL A 23 -6.51 0.90 7.07
C VAL A 23 -7.44 1.80 6.28
N VAL A 24 -7.31 3.10 6.54
CA VAL A 24 -8.11 4.11 5.85
C VAL A 24 -7.18 4.95 4.99
N GLU A 25 -7.75 5.68 4.05
CA GLU A 25 -6.95 6.38 3.04
C GLU A 25 -6.02 7.41 3.65
N THR A 26 -6.42 8.02 4.74
CA THR A 26 -5.58 9.02 5.40
C THR A 26 -4.55 8.43 6.35
N ALA A 27 -4.60 7.12 6.58
CA ALA A 27 -3.67 6.48 7.50
C ALA A 27 -2.26 6.49 6.95
N SER A 28 -1.31 6.92 7.78
CA SER A 28 0.10 6.88 7.42
C SER A 28 0.66 5.50 7.75
N PHE A 29 1.43 4.95 6.84
CA PHE A 29 1.99 3.62 7.08
C PHE A 29 2.88 3.61 8.33
N THR A 30 3.67 4.65 8.51
CA THR A 30 4.59 4.67 9.64
C THR A 30 3.95 5.20 10.92
N ASN A 31 3.16 6.28 10.80
CA ASN A 31 2.62 6.94 12.00
C ASN A 31 1.38 6.25 12.52
N ASP A 32 0.51 5.82 11.62
CA ASP A 32 -0.78 5.26 12.04
C ASP A 32 -0.78 3.75 12.10
N LEU A 33 -0.04 3.12 11.20
CA LEU A 33 -0.03 1.67 11.10
C LEU A 33 1.23 1.05 11.68
N GLY A 34 2.20 1.86 12.07
CA GLY A 34 3.37 1.38 12.76
C GLY A 34 4.39 0.67 11.89
N ALA A 35 4.37 0.90 10.59
CA ALA A 35 5.33 0.28 9.70
C ALA A 35 6.69 0.97 9.81
N ASP A 36 7.75 0.20 9.88
CA ASP A 36 9.08 0.78 9.79
C ASP A 36 9.57 0.70 8.34
N SER A 37 10.81 1.08 8.09
CA SER A 37 11.28 1.17 6.71
C SER A 37 11.33 -0.20 6.04
N LEU A 38 11.62 -1.26 6.77
CA LEU A 38 11.58 -2.60 6.21
C LEU A 38 10.17 -3.01 5.86
N ASP A 39 9.22 -2.67 6.73
CA ASP A 39 7.83 -3.01 6.49
C ASP A 39 7.32 -2.31 5.24
N THR A 40 7.68 -1.03 5.07
CA THR A 40 7.23 -0.31 3.88
C THR A 40 7.81 -0.90 2.62
N VAL A 41 9.07 -1.31 2.64
CA VAL A 41 9.68 -1.95 1.48
C VAL A 41 8.93 -3.24 1.15
N GLU A 42 8.63 -4.04 2.15
CA GLU A 42 7.90 -5.28 1.92
C GLU A 42 6.50 -5.03 1.38
N LEU A 43 5.85 -3.98 1.87
CA LEU A 43 4.54 -3.62 1.36
C LEU A 43 4.62 -3.25 -0.12
N ILE A 44 5.59 -2.43 -0.47
CA ILE A 44 5.76 -2.01 -1.85
C ILE A 44 5.98 -3.22 -2.75
N MET A 45 6.84 -4.13 -2.32
CA MET A 45 7.12 -5.33 -3.10
C MET A 45 5.87 -6.19 -3.24
N ALA A 46 5.07 -6.29 -2.18
CA ALA A 46 3.85 -7.06 -2.24
C ALA A 46 2.85 -6.44 -3.20
N PHE A 47 2.77 -5.11 -3.22
CA PHE A 47 1.90 -4.43 -4.17
C PHE A 47 2.36 -4.69 -5.60
N GLU A 48 3.65 -4.60 -5.84
CA GLU A 48 4.19 -4.85 -7.17
C GLU A 48 3.83 -6.24 -7.66
N ASP A 49 3.98 -7.21 -6.76
CA ASP A 49 3.71 -8.59 -7.11
C ASP A 49 2.23 -8.85 -7.32
N LYS A 50 1.41 -8.27 -6.45
CA LYS A 50 -0.02 -8.53 -6.49
C LYS A 50 -0.70 -7.87 -7.69
N PHE A 51 -0.29 -6.66 -7.99
CA PHE A 51 -0.94 -5.88 -9.05
C PHE A 51 -0.14 -5.85 -10.34
N ASN A 52 1.03 -6.48 -10.33
CA ASN A 52 1.89 -6.50 -11.51
C ASN A 52 2.21 -5.10 -11.99
N VAL A 53 2.55 -4.23 -11.04
CA VAL A 53 2.95 -2.86 -11.34
C VAL A 53 4.39 -2.67 -10.89
N GLU A 54 5.03 -1.65 -11.40
CA GLU A 54 6.39 -1.34 -11.04
C GLU A 54 6.40 -0.05 -10.24
N ILE A 55 6.98 -0.10 -9.03
CA ILE A 55 7.04 1.06 -8.17
C ILE A 55 8.51 1.36 -7.89
N PRO A 56 9.10 2.29 -8.65
CA PRO A 56 10.51 2.66 -8.42
C PRO A 56 10.69 3.28 -7.04
N ASP A 57 11.92 3.24 -6.56
CA ASP A 57 12.22 3.78 -5.23
C ASP A 57 11.77 5.23 -5.09
N GLU A 58 11.93 6.03 -6.15
CA GLU A 58 11.53 7.42 -6.11
C GLU A 58 10.05 7.58 -5.85
N GLU A 59 9.25 6.74 -6.48
CA GLU A 59 7.82 6.80 -6.29
C GLU A 59 7.41 6.23 -4.94
N ALA A 60 8.12 5.18 -4.52
CA ALA A 60 7.82 4.58 -3.23
C ALA A 60 8.03 5.58 -2.10
N GLU A 61 9.02 6.45 -2.22
CA GLU A 61 9.28 7.46 -1.20
C GLU A 61 8.15 8.45 -1.07
N LYS A 62 7.40 8.65 -2.14
CA LYS A 62 6.27 9.57 -2.12
C LYS A 62 5.01 8.95 -1.55
N ILE A 63 5.00 7.63 -1.42
CA ILE A 63 3.83 6.93 -0.90
C ILE A 63 3.96 6.86 0.62
N SER A 64 3.23 7.73 1.30
CA SER A 64 3.28 7.76 2.76
C SER A 64 1.98 7.36 3.41
N THR A 65 0.87 7.42 2.68
CA THR A 65 -0.43 7.01 3.21
C THR A 65 -1.04 5.93 2.35
N VAL A 66 -2.06 5.29 2.91
CA VAL A 66 -2.80 4.26 2.17
C VAL A 66 -3.40 4.86 0.89
N GLY A 67 -3.93 6.08 0.99
CA GLY A 67 -4.48 6.74 -0.18
C GLY A 67 -3.46 6.98 -1.27
N ASP A 68 -2.24 7.35 -0.87
CA ASP A 68 -1.17 7.54 -1.85
C ASP A 68 -0.89 6.24 -2.59
N ALA A 69 -0.84 5.13 -1.87
CA ALA A 69 -0.59 3.84 -2.49
C ALA A 69 -1.72 3.46 -3.42
N LEU A 70 -2.96 3.67 -2.97
CA LEU A 70 -4.12 3.37 -3.80
C LEU A 70 -4.08 4.15 -5.11
N LYS A 71 -3.82 5.44 -4.99
CA LYS A 71 -3.81 6.30 -6.16
C LYS A 71 -2.74 5.86 -7.15
N TYR A 72 -1.56 5.57 -6.64
CA TYR A 72 -0.46 5.15 -7.51
C TYR A 72 -0.82 3.86 -8.24
N ILE A 73 -1.33 2.89 -7.50
CA ILE A 73 -1.66 1.61 -8.09
C ILE A 73 -2.75 1.75 -9.13
N GLU A 74 -3.79 2.53 -8.82
CA GLU A 74 -4.90 2.71 -9.75
C GLU A 74 -4.45 3.38 -11.04
N GLU A 75 -3.47 4.27 -10.94
CA GLU A 75 -2.97 4.98 -12.12
C GLU A 75 -2.07 4.10 -12.98
N HIS A 76 -1.43 3.13 -12.38
CA HIS A 76 -0.41 2.34 -13.08
C HIS A 76 -0.83 0.91 -13.35
N ILE A 77 -1.92 0.47 -12.77
CA ILE A 77 -2.37 -0.88 -13.01
C ILE A 77 -2.87 -0.99 -14.43
N GLU A 78 -2.56 -2.11 -15.06
CA GLU A 78 -2.90 -2.29 -16.45
C GLU A 78 -4.39 -2.51 -16.62
N LYS A 79 -4.96 -1.81 -17.56
CA LYS A 79 -6.39 -1.92 -17.82
C LYS A 79 -6.71 -3.08 -18.74
#